data_0bd62c9981023dcf8c02d08df0f5b5fe
#
_entry.id   0bd62c9981023dcf8c02d08df0f5b5fe
#
_cell.length_a   1.000
_cell.length_b   1.000
_cell.length_c   1.000
_cell.angle_alpha   90.00
_cell.angle_beta   90.00
_cell.angle_gamma   90.00
#
_symmetry.space_group_name_H-M   'P 1'
#
loop_
_entity.id
_entity.type
_entity.pdbx_description
1 polymer ?
#
loop_
_entity_poly.entity_id
_entity_poly.type
_entity_poly.pdbx_seq_one_letter_code
_entity_poly.pdbx_strand_id
1 'polypeptide(L)'
;TFVADEDADGKIVTLEFTAYGDDEEIDGVVKILIGDVEESDSKGDINYTVEGGEEVEFDRSDFNEVFKEEYSGSMRYLTFYPDSSYKSSNGTIYYDYDGKNEEEFSRSELEETKFYYSSSDYGDYPINDLTFVADDDFDGKVTLEFRAWFDEEKYVDGTLVISSEENTVGGSGYGNIRYYVTTGTAVQINANDIARFFSAQYPGSTLEYVKLMGI
;
A
#
# COMPACT_ATOMS: atom_id res chain seq x y z
N THR A 1 -2.00 26.49 -2.95
CA THR A 1 -0.73 26.47 -3.70
C THR A 1 0.40 26.15 -2.75
N PHE A 2 1.20 25.16 -3.09
CA PHE A 2 2.46 24.83 -2.43
C PHE A 2 3.60 25.45 -3.25
N VAL A 3 4.59 26.03 -2.59
CA VAL A 3 5.78 26.60 -3.21
C VAL A 3 6.98 25.86 -2.63
N ALA A 4 7.76 25.22 -3.50
CA ALA A 4 8.98 24.53 -3.12
C ALA A 4 10.14 25.52 -2.97
N ASP A 5 10.90 25.41 -1.88
CA ASP A 5 12.14 26.16 -1.71
C ASP A 5 13.21 25.70 -2.72
N GLU A 6 14.14 26.59 -3.09
CA GLU A 6 15.25 26.27 -3.99
C GLU A 6 16.19 25.19 -3.42
N ASP A 7 16.26 25.07 -2.10
CA ASP A 7 17.11 24.12 -1.39
C ASP A 7 16.36 22.82 -0.99
N ALA A 8 15.15 22.60 -1.55
CA ALA A 8 14.30 21.47 -1.16
C ALA A 8 14.41 20.26 -2.10
N ASP A 9 15.42 20.24 -2.99
CA ASP A 9 15.64 19.12 -3.92
C ASP A 9 15.76 17.77 -3.23
N GLY A 10 15.14 16.73 -3.79
CA GLY A 10 15.14 15.39 -3.21
C GLY A 10 14.25 15.23 -1.96
N LYS A 11 13.37 16.20 -1.65
CA LYS A 11 12.49 16.11 -0.48
C LYS A 11 11.06 15.74 -0.86
N ILE A 12 10.42 15.00 0.05
CA ILE A 12 8.99 14.71 0.01
C ILE A 12 8.29 15.48 1.12
N VAL A 13 7.27 16.25 0.79
CA VAL A 13 6.38 16.90 1.75
C VAL A 13 5.08 16.14 1.81
N THR A 14 4.71 15.70 2.99
CA THR A 14 3.47 14.97 3.25
C THR A 14 2.46 15.89 3.95
N LEU A 15 1.26 15.99 3.39
CA LEU A 15 0.15 16.75 3.95
C LEU A 15 -1.01 15.77 4.21
N GLU A 16 -1.36 15.60 5.45
CA GLU A 16 -2.54 14.85 5.85
C GLU A 16 -3.80 15.68 5.69
N PHE A 17 -4.90 15.08 5.29
CA PHE A 17 -6.19 15.74 5.22
C PHE A 17 -7.33 14.81 5.62
N THR A 18 -8.44 15.38 6.09
CA THR A 18 -9.73 14.71 6.22
C THR A 18 -10.70 15.34 5.22
N ALA A 19 -11.33 14.53 4.39
CA ALA A 19 -12.37 14.93 3.44
C ALA A 19 -13.75 14.57 3.99
N TYR A 20 -14.68 15.49 3.91
CA TYR A 20 -16.04 15.36 4.45
C TYR A 20 -17.08 15.54 3.35
N GLY A 21 -18.15 14.74 3.36
CA GLY A 21 -19.27 14.88 2.44
C GLY A 21 -20.49 14.08 2.90
N ASP A 22 -21.64 14.69 2.83
CA ASP A 22 -22.89 14.16 3.37
C ASP A 22 -22.72 13.75 4.84
N ASP A 23 -22.82 12.47 5.17
CA ASP A 23 -22.57 11.94 6.53
C ASP A 23 -21.27 11.09 6.57
N GLU A 24 -20.38 11.23 5.55
CA GLU A 24 -19.19 10.43 5.34
C GLU A 24 -17.92 11.25 5.60
N GLU A 25 -16.87 10.61 6.11
CA GLU A 25 -15.54 11.22 6.24
C GLU A 25 -14.44 10.22 5.86
N ILE A 26 -13.34 10.73 5.31
CA ILE A 26 -12.17 9.92 4.97
C ILE A 26 -10.89 10.72 5.15
N ASP A 27 -9.92 10.08 5.76
CA ASP A 27 -8.56 10.61 5.84
C ASP A 27 -7.76 10.25 4.59
N GLY A 28 -6.88 11.14 4.20
CA GLY A 28 -6.02 10.95 3.05
C GLY A 28 -4.70 11.70 3.19
N VAL A 29 -3.81 11.46 2.24
CA VAL A 29 -2.48 12.04 2.21
C VAL A 29 -2.21 12.66 0.84
N VAL A 30 -1.67 13.88 0.84
CA VAL A 30 -1.07 14.51 -0.34
C VAL A 30 0.44 14.45 -0.17
N LYS A 31 1.13 13.79 -1.09
CA LYS A 31 2.60 13.80 -1.19
C LYS A 31 3.04 14.78 -2.28
N ILE A 32 3.94 15.69 -1.95
CA ILE A 32 4.55 16.63 -2.91
C ILE A 32 6.02 16.30 -3.01
N LEU A 33 6.43 15.85 -4.19
CA LEU A 33 7.78 15.45 -4.52
C LEU A 33 8.52 16.61 -5.17
N ILE A 34 9.65 17.02 -4.59
CA ILE A 34 10.36 18.24 -4.99
C ILE A 34 11.68 17.88 -5.67
N GLY A 35 11.81 18.28 -6.93
CA GLY A 35 13.00 18.05 -7.76
C GLY A 35 13.18 16.59 -8.19
N ASP A 36 14.42 16.17 -8.37
CA ASP A 36 14.75 14.77 -8.67
C ASP A 36 14.73 13.97 -7.36
N VAL A 37 13.54 13.62 -6.92
CA VAL A 37 13.38 12.64 -5.85
C VAL A 37 13.71 11.29 -6.45
N GLU A 38 14.84 10.70 -6.08
CA GLU A 38 14.97 9.25 -6.16
C GLU A 38 13.98 8.71 -5.12
N GLU A 39 12.75 8.50 -5.58
CA GLU A 39 11.82 7.75 -4.78
C GLU A 39 12.44 6.39 -4.53
N SER A 40 12.82 6.10 -3.29
CA SER A 40 12.73 4.75 -2.77
C SER A 40 11.22 4.52 -2.63
N ASP A 41 10.60 4.35 -3.79
CA ASP A 41 9.16 4.51 -3.92
C ASP A 41 8.47 3.23 -3.56
N SER A 42 7.69 3.29 -2.52
CA SER A 42 6.46 2.52 -2.49
C SER A 42 5.56 2.98 -3.66
N LYS A 43 5.92 2.60 -4.86
CA LYS A 43 5.09 2.75 -6.05
C LYS A 43 4.03 1.66 -6.01
N GLY A 44 2.86 2.02 -5.56
CA GLY A 44 1.72 1.15 -5.49
C GLY A 44 1.48 0.58 -4.10
N ASP A 45 0.50 1.11 -3.41
CA ASP A 45 -0.04 0.47 -2.22
C ASP A 45 -1.07 -0.58 -2.66
N ILE A 46 -0.85 -1.83 -2.31
CA ILE A 46 -1.84 -2.89 -2.42
C ILE A 46 -2.65 -2.87 -1.13
N ASN A 47 -3.97 -2.88 -1.24
CA ASN A 47 -4.85 -2.82 -0.08
C ASN A 47 -5.83 -3.98 -0.08
N TYR A 48 -5.87 -4.71 1.02
CA TYR A 48 -6.87 -5.72 1.30
C TYR A 48 -7.66 -5.32 2.53
N THR A 49 -8.95 -5.67 2.53
CA THR A 49 -9.84 -5.50 3.67
C THR A 49 -10.26 -6.87 4.18
N VAL A 50 -10.25 -7.06 5.49
CA VAL A 50 -10.63 -8.33 6.12
C VAL A 50 -11.25 -8.06 7.50
N GLU A 51 -12.37 -8.69 7.82
CA GLU A 51 -12.96 -8.65 9.17
C GLU A 51 -12.16 -9.51 10.16
N GLY A 52 -12.28 -9.19 11.45
CA GLY A 52 -11.68 -10.02 12.50
C GLY A 52 -12.18 -11.46 12.44
N GLY A 53 -11.26 -12.42 12.53
CA GLY A 53 -11.54 -13.84 12.41
C GLY A 53 -11.75 -14.36 10.98
N GLU A 54 -11.66 -13.49 9.96
CA GLU A 54 -11.77 -13.87 8.56
C GLU A 54 -10.39 -13.90 7.88
N GLU A 55 -10.37 -14.30 6.61
CA GLU A 55 -9.18 -14.51 5.80
C GLU A 55 -9.23 -13.72 4.50
N VAL A 56 -8.06 -13.36 3.98
CA VAL A 56 -7.90 -12.78 2.64
C VAL A 56 -6.73 -13.42 1.91
N GLU A 57 -7.02 -13.97 0.73
CA GLU A 57 -6.02 -14.53 -0.18
C GLU A 57 -5.29 -13.43 -0.94
N PHE A 58 -3.97 -13.59 -1.15
CA PHE A 58 -3.19 -12.63 -1.94
C PHE A 58 -3.27 -12.96 -3.42
N ASP A 59 -3.56 -11.95 -4.25
CA ASP A 59 -3.50 -12.08 -5.70
C ASP A 59 -2.13 -11.60 -6.22
N ARG A 60 -1.38 -12.53 -6.82
CA ARG A 60 -0.08 -12.22 -7.45
C ARG A 60 -0.17 -11.14 -8.53
N SER A 61 -1.36 -10.93 -9.14
CA SER A 61 -1.55 -9.91 -10.16
C SER A 61 -1.40 -8.51 -9.58
N ASP A 62 -1.83 -8.28 -8.34
CA ASP A 62 -1.73 -6.99 -7.67
C ASP A 62 -0.27 -6.58 -7.50
N PHE A 63 0.57 -7.49 -7.02
CA PHE A 63 2.02 -7.26 -6.88
C PHE A 63 2.71 -7.06 -8.24
N ASN A 64 2.25 -7.78 -9.27
CA ASN A 64 2.81 -7.66 -10.60
C ASN A 64 2.39 -6.38 -11.32
N GLU A 65 1.25 -5.79 -10.97
CA GLU A 65 0.84 -4.47 -11.46
C GLU A 65 1.78 -3.39 -10.93
N VAL A 66 2.10 -3.41 -9.64
CA VAL A 66 3.11 -2.53 -9.03
C VAL A 66 4.46 -2.67 -9.76
N PHE A 67 4.89 -3.90 -10.02
CA PHE A 67 6.14 -4.15 -10.75
C PHE A 67 6.11 -3.59 -12.17
N LYS A 68 4.98 -3.69 -12.88
CA LYS A 68 4.81 -3.21 -14.26
C LYS A 68 4.81 -1.71 -14.41
N GLU A 69 4.64 -0.95 -13.33
CA GLU A 69 4.77 0.50 -13.39
C GLU A 69 6.18 0.94 -13.81
N GLU A 70 7.20 0.15 -13.47
CA GLU A 70 8.59 0.46 -13.84
C GLU A 70 9.17 -0.41 -14.93
N TYR A 71 8.82 -1.69 -14.96
CA TYR A 71 9.42 -2.67 -15.83
C TYR A 71 8.40 -3.34 -16.75
N SER A 72 8.77 -3.53 -18.01
CA SER A 72 8.01 -4.40 -18.92
C SER A 72 8.26 -5.87 -18.56
N GLY A 73 7.20 -6.67 -18.47
CA GLY A 73 7.26 -8.08 -18.14
C GLY A 73 6.56 -8.41 -16.84
N SER A 74 6.90 -9.56 -16.26
CA SER A 74 6.36 -9.97 -14.97
C SER A 74 7.48 -10.12 -13.95
N MET A 75 7.18 -9.80 -12.72
CA MET A 75 8.08 -10.10 -11.61
C MET A 75 8.30 -11.62 -11.50
N ARG A 76 9.38 -12.03 -10.88
CA ARG A 76 9.72 -13.42 -10.66
C ARG A 76 9.35 -13.90 -9.26
N TYR A 77 9.66 -13.10 -8.26
CA TYR A 77 9.34 -13.35 -6.86
C TYR A 77 9.25 -12.04 -6.09
N LEU A 78 8.67 -12.10 -4.90
CA LEU A 78 8.73 -11.00 -3.92
C LEU A 78 9.32 -11.47 -2.59
N THR A 79 9.73 -10.50 -1.78
CA THR A 79 10.10 -10.65 -0.38
C THR A 79 9.35 -9.62 0.44
N PHE A 80 8.88 -9.98 1.64
CA PHE A 80 8.21 -9.05 2.54
C PHE A 80 9.17 -8.49 3.59
N TYR A 81 8.89 -7.27 4.02
CA TYR A 81 9.57 -6.58 5.11
C TYR A 81 8.51 -6.01 6.08
N PRO A 82 7.99 -6.84 6.99
CA PRO A 82 6.91 -6.43 7.87
C PRO A 82 7.33 -5.33 8.83
N ASP A 83 6.50 -4.32 9.01
CA ASP A 83 6.71 -3.29 10.02
C ASP A 83 6.27 -3.77 11.42
N SER A 84 6.27 -2.87 12.40
CA SER A 84 5.89 -3.21 13.78
C SER A 84 4.39 -3.50 13.97
N SER A 85 3.56 -3.26 12.96
CA SER A 85 2.12 -3.59 12.98
C SER A 85 1.87 -5.07 12.72
N TYR A 86 2.78 -5.78 12.05
CA TYR A 86 2.67 -7.23 11.87
C TYR A 86 2.98 -7.95 13.18
N LYS A 87 1.93 -8.44 13.82
CA LYS A 87 1.97 -9.17 15.09
C LYS A 87 0.90 -10.26 15.06
N SER A 88 1.14 -11.38 15.73
CA SER A 88 0.16 -12.46 15.85
C SER A 88 -1.18 -12.03 16.45
N SER A 89 -1.21 -10.96 17.24
CA SER A 89 -2.45 -10.36 17.74
C SER A 89 -3.25 -9.57 16.71
N ASN A 90 -2.72 -9.36 15.52
CA ASN A 90 -3.42 -8.69 14.43
C ASN A 90 -3.77 -9.67 13.32
N GLY A 91 -3.07 -10.80 13.27
CA GLY A 91 -3.26 -11.84 12.27
C GLY A 91 -1.93 -12.41 11.79
N THR A 92 -2.00 -13.44 10.98
CA THR A 92 -0.84 -14.21 10.53
C THR A 92 -0.95 -14.56 9.04
N ILE A 93 0.16 -14.57 8.33
CA ILE A 93 0.24 -15.04 6.96
C ILE A 93 0.56 -16.53 6.96
N TYR A 94 -0.23 -17.27 6.19
CA TYR A 94 -0.09 -18.70 5.97
C TYR A 94 0.20 -19.01 4.50
N TYR A 95 0.89 -20.10 4.27
CA TYR A 95 0.94 -20.79 2.98
C TYR A 95 -0.01 -21.98 3.04
N ASP A 96 -0.71 -22.26 1.93
CA ASP A 96 -1.65 -23.40 1.78
C ASP A 96 -2.64 -23.50 2.95
N TYR A 97 -3.21 -22.34 3.37
CA TYR A 97 -4.14 -22.25 4.50
C TYR A 97 -5.29 -23.25 4.35
N ASP A 98 -5.63 -23.97 5.41
CA ASP A 98 -6.57 -25.11 5.42
C ASP A 98 -6.16 -26.26 4.46
N GLY A 99 -4.97 -26.21 3.87
CA GLY A 99 -4.43 -27.21 2.97
C GLY A 99 -3.64 -28.32 3.69
N LYS A 100 -2.98 -29.13 2.89
CA LYS A 100 -2.16 -30.25 3.43
C LYS A 100 -0.77 -29.83 3.86
N ASN A 101 -0.29 -28.73 3.32
CA ASN A 101 1.07 -28.24 3.54
C ASN A 101 1.02 -26.87 4.23
N GLU A 102 -0.01 -26.65 5.06
CA GLU A 102 -0.17 -25.40 5.79
C GLU A 102 1.09 -25.06 6.59
N GLU A 103 1.57 -23.86 6.40
CA GLU A 103 2.74 -23.32 7.07
C GLU A 103 2.50 -21.87 7.49
N GLU A 104 2.72 -21.56 8.76
CA GLU A 104 2.61 -20.23 9.34
C GLU A 104 3.93 -19.48 9.19
N PHE A 105 3.90 -18.21 8.78
CA PHE A 105 5.08 -17.37 8.70
C PHE A 105 5.21 -16.40 9.86
N SER A 106 6.27 -16.54 10.62
CA SER A 106 6.74 -15.50 11.53
C SER A 106 7.29 -14.30 10.75
N ARG A 107 7.45 -13.17 11.45
CA ARG A 107 8.05 -11.97 10.86
C ARG A 107 9.41 -12.22 10.21
N SER A 108 10.30 -12.94 10.88
CA SER A 108 11.65 -13.24 10.36
C SER A 108 11.61 -14.18 9.16
N GLU A 109 10.67 -15.11 9.12
CA GLU A 109 10.52 -16.02 7.97
C GLU A 109 10.00 -15.29 6.75
N LEU A 110 9.09 -14.31 6.89
CA LEU A 110 8.64 -13.45 5.79
C LEU A 110 9.79 -12.65 5.17
N GLU A 111 10.74 -12.16 6.00
CA GLU A 111 11.92 -11.41 5.53
C GLU A 111 12.95 -12.27 4.78
N GLU A 112 13.00 -13.57 5.08
CA GLU A 112 13.98 -14.51 4.51
C GLU A 112 13.42 -15.34 3.34
N THR A 113 12.08 -15.43 3.22
CA THR A 113 11.40 -16.29 2.23
C THR A 113 11.14 -15.54 0.92
N LYS A 114 11.33 -16.26 -0.19
CA LYS A 114 10.96 -15.80 -1.53
C LYS A 114 9.60 -16.38 -1.92
N PHE A 115 8.67 -15.50 -2.26
CA PHE A 115 7.34 -15.86 -2.73
C PHE A 115 7.25 -15.67 -4.23
N TYR A 116 6.91 -16.72 -4.98
CA TYR A 116 7.07 -16.75 -6.43
C TYR A 116 5.79 -16.38 -7.18
N TYR A 117 5.94 -15.64 -8.27
CA TYR A 117 4.85 -15.29 -9.17
C TYR A 117 4.26 -16.52 -9.87
N SER A 118 5.09 -17.50 -10.21
CA SER A 118 4.68 -18.73 -10.91
C SER A 118 5.22 -19.94 -10.19
N SER A 119 4.37 -20.94 -9.97
CA SER A 119 4.74 -22.23 -9.39
C SER A 119 5.74 -23.02 -10.25
N SER A 120 5.92 -22.63 -11.54
CA SER A 120 6.92 -23.24 -12.43
C SER A 120 8.34 -22.73 -12.27
N ASP A 121 8.50 -21.61 -11.54
CA ASP A 121 9.77 -20.87 -11.42
C ASP A 121 10.57 -21.20 -10.14
N TYR A 122 10.67 -22.46 -9.77
CA TYR A 122 11.55 -22.93 -8.68
C TYR A 122 11.13 -22.56 -7.23
N GLY A 123 9.86 -22.29 -6.96
CA GLY A 123 9.47 -21.84 -5.64
C GLY A 123 8.52 -22.77 -4.93
N ASP A 124 8.83 -23.05 -3.69
CA ASP A 124 7.98 -23.84 -2.81
C ASP A 124 6.74 -23.01 -2.34
N TYR A 125 6.75 -21.66 -2.55
CA TYR A 125 5.73 -20.73 -2.06
C TYR A 125 5.20 -19.80 -3.17
N PRO A 126 4.20 -20.22 -3.97
CA PRO A 126 3.49 -19.32 -4.89
C PRO A 126 2.71 -18.24 -4.14
N ILE A 127 2.69 -17.02 -4.67
CA ILE A 127 1.99 -15.88 -4.01
C ILE A 127 0.50 -16.14 -3.87
N ASN A 128 -0.15 -16.78 -4.84
CA ASN A 128 -1.60 -17.08 -4.79
C ASN A 128 -1.98 -18.13 -3.73
N ASP A 129 -1.01 -18.80 -3.14
CA ASP A 129 -1.24 -19.77 -2.07
C ASP A 129 -0.97 -19.13 -0.69
N LEU A 130 -0.76 -17.79 -0.65
CA LEU A 130 -0.62 -17.03 0.57
C LEU A 130 -1.96 -16.46 1.01
N THR A 131 -2.26 -16.60 2.29
CA THR A 131 -3.48 -16.10 2.93
C THR A 131 -3.12 -15.38 4.22
N PHE A 132 -3.65 -14.17 4.40
CA PHE A 132 -3.63 -13.53 5.71
C PHE A 132 -4.91 -13.90 6.45
N VAL A 133 -4.76 -14.44 7.65
CA VAL A 133 -5.86 -14.75 8.57
C VAL A 133 -5.84 -13.73 9.69
N ALA A 134 -6.89 -12.94 9.79
CA ALA A 134 -7.03 -11.94 10.84
C ALA A 134 -7.31 -12.59 12.19
N ASP A 135 -6.75 -12.04 13.28
CA ASP A 135 -7.15 -12.42 14.63
C ASP A 135 -8.62 -12.04 14.89
N ASP A 136 -9.32 -12.78 15.76
CA ASP A 136 -10.74 -12.54 16.07
C ASP A 136 -11.03 -11.09 16.52
N ASP A 137 -10.08 -10.48 17.21
CA ASP A 137 -10.16 -9.12 17.73
C ASP A 137 -9.42 -8.10 16.82
N PHE A 138 -9.15 -8.45 15.56
CA PHE A 138 -8.44 -7.56 14.65
C PHE A 138 -9.25 -6.29 14.37
N ASP A 139 -8.72 -5.18 14.85
CA ASP A 139 -9.26 -3.83 14.66
C ASP A 139 -8.09 -2.89 14.39
N GLY A 140 -7.89 -2.54 13.12
CA GLY A 140 -6.75 -1.70 12.72
C GLY A 140 -6.18 -2.04 11.36
N LYS A 141 -4.86 -1.91 11.25
CA LYS A 141 -4.14 -2.23 10.02
C LYS A 141 -2.82 -2.96 10.29
N VAL A 142 -2.45 -3.81 9.34
CA VAL A 142 -1.13 -4.42 9.20
C VAL A 142 -0.48 -3.87 7.94
N THR A 143 0.77 -3.45 8.04
CA THR A 143 1.56 -2.95 6.92
C THR A 143 2.76 -3.85 6.68
N LEU A 144 2.92 -4.25 5.43
CA LEU A 144 4.03 -5.06 4.95
C LEU A 144 4.67 -4.31 3.78
N GLU A 145 5.88 -3.82 3.96
CA GLU A 145 6.67 -3.41 2.82
C GLU A 145 7.04 -4.67 2.03
N PHE A 146 7.10 -4.57 0.72
CA PHE A 146 7.56 -5.69 -0.11
C PHE A 146 8.49 -5.20 -1.20
N ARG A 147 9.27 -6.13 -1.70
CA ARG A 147 10.14 -5.92 -2.85
C ARG A 147 9.84 -6.96 -3.90
N ALA A 148 9.35 -6.52 -5.07
CA ALA A 148 9.04 -7.35 -6.22
C ALA A 148 10.24 -7.40 -7.17
N TRP A 149 10.80 -8.59 -7.39
CA TRP A 149 12.04 -8.81 -8.12
C TRP A 149 11.80 -9.40 -9.51
N PHE A 150 12.54 -8.88 -10.50
CA PHE A 150 12.70 -9.52 -11.80
C PHE A 150 13.94 -10.42 -11.82
N ASP A 151 15.06 -9.90 -11.34
CA ASP A 151 16.34 -10.58 -11.15
C ASP A 151 17.04 -10.01 -9.90
N GLU A 152 18.29 -10.36 -9.66
CA GLU A 152 19.01 -9.91 -8.45
C GLU A 152 19.36 -8.41 -8.44
N GLU A 153 19.22 -7.71 -9.57
CA GLU A 153 19.56 -6.29 -9.72
C GLU A 153 18.33 -5.40 -9.93
N LYS A 154 17.21 -5.98 -10.41
CA LYS A 154 16.00 -5.23 -10.77
C LYS A 154 14.84 -5.58 -9.88
N TYR A 155 14.36 -4.61 -9.15
CA TYR A 155 13.22 -4.75 -8.26
C TYR A 155 12.41 -3.44 -8.18
N VAL A 156 11.21 -3.56 -7.67
CA VAL A 156 10.33 -2.44 -7.30
C VAL A 156 9.91 -2.64 -5.85
N ASP A 157 10.02 -1.60 -5.06
CA ASP A 157 9.49 -1.59 -3.70
C ASP A 157 8.00 -1.19 -3.72
N GLY A 158 7.20 -1.79 -2.85
CA GLY A 158 5.79 -1.49 -2.67
C GLY A 158 5.34 -1.73 -1.24
N THR A 159 4.09 -1.39 -0.95
CA THR A 159 3.48 -1.56 0.36
C THR A 159 2.18 -2.33 0.23
N LEU A 160 2.03 -3.37 1.04
CA LEU A 160 0.77 -4.07 1.24
C LEU A 160 0.17 -3.62 2.58
N VAL A 161 -1.06 -3.13 2.54
CA VAL A 161 -1.84 -2.73 3.70
C VAL A 161 -3.06 -3.66 3.81
N ILE A 162 -3.24 -4.27 4.97
CA ILE A 162 -4.40 -5.09 5.31
C ILE A 162 -5.12 -4.39 6.46
N SER A 163 -6.41 -4.09 6.31
CA SER A 163 -7.19 -3.35 7.31
C SER A 163 -8.52 -4.04 7.60
N SER A 164 -9.03 -3.85 8.82
CA SER A 164 -10.39 -4.29 9.17
C SER A 164 -11.44 -3.39 8.51
N GLU A 165 -12.63 -3.93 8.22
CA GLU A 165 -13.73 -3.13 7.64
C GLU A 165 -14.19 -1.99 8.55
N GLU A 166 -14.10 -2.14 9.88
CA GLU A 166 -14.46 -1.10 10.84
C GLU A 166 -13.46 0.07 10.86
N ASN A 167 -12.22 -0.15 10.38
CA ASN A 167 -11.16 0.86 10.30
C ASN A 167 -10.90 1.39 8.88
N THR A 168 -11.91 1.46 8.05
CA THR A 168 -11.83 2.22 6.79
C THR A 168 -11.69 3.74 7.01
N VAL A 169 -11.32 4.14 8.21
CA VAL A 169 -10.86 5.49 8.50
C VAL A 169 -9.37 5.56 8.16
N GLY A 170 -9.09 5.91 6.92
CA GLY A 170 -7.76 6.35 6.49
C GLY A 170 -6.84 5.28 5.94
N GLY A 171 -7.17 4.69 4.84
CA GLY A 171 -6.20 3.85 4.13
C GLY A 171 -6.76 3.02 3.00
N SER A 172 -7.82 3.45 2.39
CA SER A 172 -8.29 2.76 1.20
C SER A 172 -7.32 2.95 0.05
N GLY A 173 -7.10 1.92 -0.68
CA GLY A 173 -6.24 1.76 -1.83
C GLY A 173 -6.49 2.63 -3.05
N TYR A 174 -6.86 3.84 -2.84
CA TYR A 174 -6.79 4.88 -3.84
C TYR A 174 -5.68 5.83 -3.41
N GLY A 175 -4.49 5.44 -3.76
CA GLY A 175 -3.19 6.02 -3.56
C GLY A 175 -3.12 7.45 -3.04
N ASN A 176 -2.07 7.76 -2.35
CA ASN A 176 -1.73 9.12 -1.99
C ASN A 176 -1.86 10.03 -3.22
N ILE A 177 -2.55 11.16 -3.08
CA ILE A 177 -2.56 12.18 -4.13
C ILE A 177 -1.13 12.71 -4.27
N ARG A 178 -0.54 12.59 -5.45
CA ARG A 178 0.86 12.97 -5.68
C ARG A 178 0.96 14.16 -6.61
N TYR A 179 1.86 15.07 -6.28
CA TYR A 179 2.25 16.20 -7.11
C TYR A 179 3.75 16.23 -7.25
N TYR A 180 4.21 16.48 -8.46
CA TYR A 180 5.62 16.69 -8.77
C TYR A 180 5.86 18.17 -8.97
N VAL A 181 6.88 18.72 -8.34
CA VAL A 181 7.22 20.14 -8.43
C VAL A 181 8.73 20.32 -8.55
N THR A 182 9.16 21.16 -9.47
CA THR A 182 10.56 21.54 -9.57
C THR A 182 10.92 22.51 -8.43
N THR A 183 12.14 22.43 -7.92
CA THR A 183 12.68 23.37 -6.93
C THR A 183 12.47 24.82 -7.36
N GLY A 184 12.15 25.70 -6.43
CA GLY A 184 11.86 27.12 -6.71
C GLY A 184 10.58 27.38 -7.48
N THR A 185 9.75 26.38 -7.76
CA THR A 185 8.47 26.54 -8.46
C THR A 185 7.26 26.22 -7.55
N ALA A 186 6.07 26.40 -8.08
CA ALA A 186 4.83 26.20 -7.35
C ALA A 186 3.95 25.12 -8.00
N VAL A 187 3.28 24.32 -7.19
CA VAL A 187 2.22 23.40 -7.61
C VAL A 187 0.90 23.76 -6.94
N GLN A 188 -0.18 23.69 -7.68
CA GLN A 188 -1.53 23.90 -7.17
C GLN A 188 -2.15 22.55 -6.82
N ILE A 189 -2.45 22.34 -5.54
CA ILE A 189 -3.24 21.19 -5.08
C ILE A 189 -4.66 21.37 -5.63
N ASN A 190 -5.14 20.39 -6.39
CA ASN A 190 -6.40 20.48 -7.10
C ASN A 190 -7.51 19.85 -6.26
N ALA A 191 -8.57 20.60 -5.99
CA ALA A 191 -9.75 20.10 -5.26
C ALA A 191 -10.43 18.91 -5.98
N ASN A 192 -10.31 18.83 -7.32
CA ASN A 192 -10.88 17.70 -8.06
C ASN A 192 -10.14 16.38 -7.79
N ASP A 193 -8.85 16.41 -7.44
CA ASP A 193 -8.12 15.19 -7.12
C ASP A 193 -8.58 14.64 -5.77
N ILE A 194 -8.83 15.53 -4.80
CA ILE A 194 -9.42 15.16 -3.51
C ILE A 194 -10.88 14.70 -3.69
N ALA A 195 -11.65 15.36 -4.56
CA ALA A 195 -13.01 14.94 -4.84
C ALA A 195 -13.09 13.55 -5.51
N ARG A 196 -12.14 13.22 -6.39
CA ARG A 196 -12.01 11.88 -6.97
C ARG A 196 -11.65 10.83 -5.92
N PHE A 197 -10.68 11.16 -5.06
CA PHE A 197 -10.31 10.31 -3.93
C PHE A 197 -11.53 10.00 -3.06
N PHE A 198 -12.30 11.02 -2.65
CA PHE A 198 -13.51 10.87 -1.86
C PHE A 198 -14.60 10.06 -2.58
N SER A 199 -14.90 10.38 -3.86
CA SER A 199 -15.94 9.69 -4.62
C SER A 199 -15.60 8.25 -4.97
N ALA A 200 -14.33 7.89 -5.01
CA ALA A 200 -13.90 6.51 -5.22
C ALA A 200 -14.23 5.64 -4.00
N GLN A 201 -14.13 6.21 -2.80
CA GLN A 201 -14.46 5.51 -1.55
C GLN A 201 -15.96 5.49 -1.28
N TYR A 202 -16.63 6.61 -1.56
CA TYR A 202 -18.07 6.78 -1.35
C TYR A 202 -18.79 7.05 -2.67
N PRO A 203 -19.08 6.01 -3.49
CA PRO A 203 -19.73 6.17 -4.77
C PRO A 203 -21.13 6.78 -4.61
N GLY A 204 -21.34 7.96 -5.16
CA GLY A 204 -22.60 8.69 -5.12
C GLY A 204 -22.67 9.79 -4.06
N SER A 205 -21.71 9.86 -3.14
CA SER A 205 -21.58 10.97 -2.20
C SER A 205 -20.77 12.13 -2.80
N THR A 206 -21.04 13.34 -2.32
CA THR A 206 -20.40 14.56 -2.82
C THR A 206 -19.48 15.13 -1.76
N LEU A 207 -18.23 15.42 -2.13
CA LEU A 207 -17.29 16.11 -1.27
C LEU A 207 -17.81 17.52 -0.94
N GLU A 208 -17.97 17.84 0.35
CA GLU A 208 -18.39 19.14 0.81
C GLU A 208 -17.21 20.04 1.18
N TYR A 209 -16.29 19.54 1.99
CA TYR A 209 -15.09 20.30 2.39
C TYR A 209 -13.93 19.37 2.78
N VAL A 210 -12.76 19.96 2.88
CA VAL A 210 -11.52 19.29 3.29
C VAL A 210 -10.88 20.05 4.43
N LYS A 211 -10.44 19.33 5.45
CA LYS A 211 -9.65 19.86 6.55
C LYS A 211 -8.21 19.36 6.41
N LEU A 212 -7.27 20.27 6.21
CA LEU A 212 -5.85 19.95 6.26
C LEU A 212 -5.41 19.79 7.72
N MET A 213 -4.70 18.71 8.00
CA MET A 213 -4.12 18.43 9.31
C MET A 213 -2.69 19.01 9.30
N GLY A 214 -2.37 19.86 10.25
CA GLY A 214 -1.18 20.71 10.40
C GLY A 214 0.10 20.33 9.65
N ILE A 215 0.80 21.39 9.27
CA ILE A 215 2.19 21.33 8.79
C ILE A 215 3.11 21.44 10.00
#